data_5783312934df5a092ed5692059f01e9b
#
_entry.id   5783312934df5a092ed5692059f01e9b
#
_cell.length_a   1.000
_cell.length_b   1.000
_cell.length_c   1.000
_cell.angle_alpha   90.00
_cell.angle_beta   90.00
_cell.angle_gamma   90.00
#
_symmetry.space_group_name_H-M   'P 1'
#
loop_
_entity.id
_entity.type
_entity.pdbx_description
1 polymer ?
#
loop_
_entity_poly.entity_id
_entity_poly.type
_entity_poly.pdbx_seq_one_letter_code
_entity_poly.pdbx_strand_id
1 'polypeptide(L)'
;ETFINKKIDLFIGIDSPDFNMGIHKALKKQHVSKNIQVVSPSVWGWRQNRIKSIQANIDLTLCLFNFEDNFYKKEGHKSFHLGHPFYSLNKIDRIDVLKKYNFAEDKKYISVLPGSRVSELQDMLPIYKEFIQEHSQENNDYLYLIPAADKKLMKVLVKSFHASNLPVIIKENSMREFLSISELSIV
;
A
#
# COMPACT_ATOMS: atom_id res chain seq x y z
N GLU A 1 24.98 16.62 -0.70
CA GLU A 1 25.74 17.81 -0.23
C GLU A 1 24.94 18.62 0.79
N THR A 2 23.68 18.98 0.54
CA THR A 2 22.88 19.86 1.42
C THR A 2 22.79 19.37 2.88
N PHE A 3 22.57 18.09 3.12
CA PHE A 3 22.48 17.53 4.49
C PHE A 3 23.82 17.52 5.21
N ILE A 4 24.91 17.24 4.47
CA ILE A 4 26.26 17.24 5.02
C ILE A 4 26.65 18.66 5.46
N ASN A 5 26.40 19.65 4.61
CA ASN A 5 26.70 21.04 4.88
C ASN A 5 25.92 21.62 6.07
N LYS A 6 24.70 21.12 6.31
CA LYS A 6 23.85 21.53 7.43
C LYS A 6 24.18 20.85 8.77
N LYS A 7 25.14 19.90 8.78
CA LYS A 7 25.57 19.15 9.98
C LYS A 7 24.38 18.61 10.78
N ILE A 8 23.48 17.89 10.10
CA ILE A 8 22.30 17.30 10.75
C ILE A 8 22.70 16.22 11.76
N ASP A 9 22.04 16.16 12.90
CA ASP A 9 22.29 15.16 13.95
C ASP A 9 21.61 13.83 13.65
N LEU A 10 20.47 13.88 12.99
CA LEU A 10 19.62 12.72 12.69
C LEU A 10 19.10 12.76 11.26
N PHE A 11 19.20 11.63 10.57
CA PHE A 11 18.55 11.40 9.29
C PHE A 11 17.55 10.24 9.42
N ILE A 12 16.31 10.48 9.05
CA ILE A 12 15.24 9.46 9.02
C ILE A 12 14.82 9.28 7.57
N GLY A 13 15.20 8.13 6.97
CA GLY A 13 14.70 7.69 5.68
C GLY A 13 13.39 6.95 5.86
N ILE A 14 12.35 7.34 5.13
CA ILE A 14 11.04 6.68 5.20
C ILE A 14 10.77 6.02 3.85
N ASP A 15 10.44 4.71 3.87
CA ASP A 15 10.22 3.91 2.67
C ASP A 15 11.38 4.02 1.65
N SER A 16 11.16 3.73 0.38
CA SER A 16 12.14 3.89 -0.72
C SER A 16 13.59 3.52 -0.35
N PRO A 17 13.86 2.30 0.14
CA PRO A 17 15.14 1.96 0.73
C PRO A 17 16.32 2.06 -0.23
N ASP A 18 16.11 1.84 -1.53
CA ASP A 18 17.17 1.97 -2.54
C ASP A 18 17.61 3.42 -2.73
N PHE A 19 16.68 4.37 -2.68
CA PHE A 19 16.98 5.81 -2.70
C PHE A 19 17.67 6.25 -1.41
N ASN A 20 17.09 5.92 -0.25
CA ASN A 20 17.59 6.34 1.05
C ASN A 20 18.97 5.76 1.37
N MET A 21 19.28 4.55 0.89
CA MET A 21 20.58 3.90 1.12
C MET A 21 21.75 4.74 0.60
N GLY A 22 21.58 5.43 -0.52
CA GLY A 22 22.58 6.38 -1.04
C GLY A 22 22.87 7.51 -0.05
N ILE A 23 21.82 8.06 0.57
CA ILE A 23 21.93 9.14 1.56
C ILE A 23 22.54 8.61 2.86
N HIS A 24 22.08 7.45 3.37
CA HIS A 24 22.64 6.81 4.55
C HIS A 24 24.15 6.60 4.43
N LYS A 25 24.62 6.06 3.29
CA LYS A 25 26.06 5.85 3.01
C LYS A 25 26.84 7.16 3.03
N ALA A 26 26.34 8.19 2.35
CA ALA A 26 27.01 9.48 2.28
C ALA A 26 27.15 10.13 3.66
N LEU A 27 26.10 10.10 4.47
CA LEU A 27 26.11 10.65 5.84
C LEU A 27 27.02 9.85 6.78
N LYS A 28 26.99 8.50 6.71
CA LYS A 28 27.87 7.65 7.52
C LYS A 28 29.35 7.88 7.21
N LYS A 29 29.70 8.01 5.93
CA LYS A 29 31.09 8.29 5.49
C LYS A 29 31.63 9.58 6.10
N GLN A 30 30.77 10.56 6.32
CA GLN A 30 31.16 11.86 6.91
C GLN A 30 31.01 11.89 8.43
N HIS A 31 30.49 10.83 9.07
CA HIS A 31 30.23 10.75 10.52
C HIS A 31 29.40 11.91 11.07
N VAL A 32 28.45 12.43 10.28
CA VAL A 32 27.70 13.65 10.64
C VAL A 32 26.35 13.37 11.29
N SER A 33 25.79 12.16 11.18
CA SER A 33 24.44 11.89 11.71
C SER A 33 24.26 10.47 12.22
N LYS A 34 23.23 10.29 13.07
CA LYS A 34 22.56 9.00 13.28
C LYS A 34 21.59 8.74 12.13
N ASN A 35 21.51 7.50 11.69
CA ASN A 35 20.69 7.11 10.55
C ASN A 35 19.62 6.10 10.95
N ILE A 36 18.36 6.46 10.72
CA ILE A 36 17.20 5.58 10.96
C ILE A 36 16.49 5.33 9.63
N GLN A 37 16.14 4.08 9.37
CA GLN A 37 15.26 3.70 8.25
C GLN A 37 13.92 3.25 8.81
N VAL A 38 12.86 3.90 8.40
CA VAL A 38 11.46 3.51 8.66
C VAL A 38 10.95 2.76 7.44
N VAL A 39 10.27 1.68 7.62
CA VAL A 39 9.96 0.63 6.64
C VAL A 39 11.22 -0.10 6.21
N SER A 40 11.32 -1.34 6.64
CA SER A 40 12.50 -2.17 6.39
C SER A 40 12.65 -2.51 4.90
N PRO A 41 13.87 -2.52 4.35
CA PRO A 41 14.11 -3.18 3.07
C PRO A 41 13.76 -4.66 3.15
N SER A 42 13.15 -5.23 2.10
CA SER A 42 12.72 -6.63 2.04
C SER A 42 13.87 -7.63 1.89
N VAL A 43 14.96 -7.43 2.64
CA VAL A 43 16.15 -8.29 2.59
C VAL A 43 15.95 -9.67 3.23
N TRP A 44 14.92 -9.83 4.03
CA TRP A 44 14.52 -11.11 4.63
C TRP A 44 14.00 -12.13 3.59
N GLY A 45 13.41 -11.67 2.49
CA GLY A 45 12.88 -12.53 1.43
C GLY A 45 13.87 -12.74 0.29
N TRP A 46 14.66 -11.71 -0.07
CA TRP A 46 15.60 -11.73 -1.17
C TRP A 46 16.69 -10.69 -0.95
N ARG A 47 17.85 -10.82 -1.65
CA ARG A 47 19.01 -9.91 -1.47
C ARG A 47 19.54 -9.84 -0.03
N GLN A 48 19.59 -10.95 0.69
CA GLN A 48 20.10 -11.04 2.07
C GLN A 48 21.53 -10.50 2.21
N ASN A 49 22.34 -10.56 1.14
CA ASN A 49 23.68 -9.97 1.11
C ASN A 49 23.71 -8.46 1.40
N ARG A 50 22.58 -7.76 1.25
CA ARG A 50 22.44 -6.34 1.60
C ARG A 50 22.48 -6.07 3.10
N ILE A 51 22.29 -7.08 3.95
CA ILE A 51 22.29 -6.90 5.42
C ILE A 51 23.59 -6.24 5.92
N LYS A 52 24.73 -6.62 5.37
CA LYS A 52 26.02 -5.99 5.72
C LYS A 52 26.05 -4.50 5.42
N SER A 53 25.45 -4.08 4.30
CA SER A 53 25.36 -2.67 3.93
C SER A 53 24.40 -1.90 4.85
N ILE A 54 23.32 -2.53 5.29
CA ILE A 54 22.37 -1.94 6.25
C ILE A 54 23.07 -1.74 7.59
N GLN A 55 23.72 -2.77 8.13
CA GLN A 55 24.46 -2.71 9.38
C GLN A 55 25.54 -1.63 9.39
N ALA A 56 26.23 -1.42 8.26
CA ALA A 56 27.28 -0.43 8.16
C ALA A 56 26.77 1.02 8.08
N ASN A 57 25.55 1.23 7.59
CA ASN A 57 25.09 2.58 7.22
C ASN A 57 23.81 3.06 7.93
N ILE A 58 23.10 2.15 8.59
CA ILE A 58 21.85 2.44 9.32
C ILE A 58 22.05 2.05 10.78
N ASP A 59 21.77 2.96 11.69
CA ASP A 59 21.92 2.71 13.14
C ASP A 59 20.72 1.99 13.73
N LEU A 60 19.52 2.20 13.16
CA LEU A 60 18.27 1.59 13.61
C LEU A 60 17.30 1.42 12.44
N THR A 61 16.70 0.25 12.33
CA THR A 61 15.60 -0.01 11.39
C THR A 61 14.29 -0.16 12.15
N LEU A 62 13.28 0.63 11.76
CA LEU A 62 11.92 0.54 12.29
C LEU A 62 11.08 -0.30 11.33
N CYS A 63 10.69 -1.49 11.80
CA CYS A 63 9.99 -2.51 11.02
C CYS A 63 8.48 -2.39 11.18
N LEU A 64 7.72 -2.61 10.10
CA LEU A 64 6.25 -2.63 10.16
C LEU A 64 5.72 -3.97 10.66
N PHE A 65 6.46 -5.06 10.44
CA PHE A 65 6.04 -6.40 10.81
C PHE A 65 7.03 -7.06 11.78
N ASN A 66 6.49 -7.86 12.69
CA ASN A 66 7.29 -8.52 13.73
C ASN A 66 8.34 -9.49 13.15
N PHE A 67 8.02 -10.18 12.05
CA PHE A 67 8.97 -11.10 11.40
C PHE A 67 10.21 -10.39 10.83
N GLU A 68 10.06 -9.14 10.37
CA GLU A 68 11.17 -8.31 9.91
C GLU A 68 12.10 -7.96 11.07
N ASP A 69 11.54 -7.51 12.19
CA ASP A 69 12.29 -7.18 13.40
C ASP A 69 13.06 -8.40 13.93
N ASN A 70 12.42 -9.57 13.96
CA ASN A 70 13.05 -10.81 14.34
C ASN A 70 14.23 -11.20 13.40
N PHE A 71 14.08 -11.00 12.10
CA PHE A 71 15.13 -11.20 11.13
C PHE A 71 16.34 -10.30 11.41
N TYR A 72 16.12 -8.98 11.56
CA TYR A 72 17.21 -8.04 11.83
C TYR A 72 17.92 -8.32 13.15
N LYS A 73 17.19 -8.65 14.20
CA LYS A 73 17.78 -9.04 15.50
C LYS A 73 18.63 -10.30 15.39
N LYS A 74 18.17 -11.31 14.65
CA LYS A 74 18.94 -12.54 14.38
C LYS A 74 20.25 -12.25 13.64
N GLU A 75 20.23 -11.30 12.71
CA GLU A 75 21.42 -10.86 11.97
C GLU A 75 22.30 -9.88 12.78
N GLY A 76 21.97 -9.56 14.04
CA GLY A 76 22.74 -8.66 14.89
C GLY A 76 22.61 -7.17 14.53
N HIS A 77 21.56 -6.79 13.82
CA HIS A 77 21.25 -5.38 13.51
C HIS A 77 20.21 -4.82 14.48
N LYS A 78 20.38 -3.57 14.89
CA LYS A 78 19.42 -2.90 15.76
C LYS A 78 18.13 -2.61 15.01
N SER A 79 17.04 -3.15 15.50
CA SER A 79 15.72 -2.94 14.94
C SER A 79 14.65 -2.81 16.02
N PHE A 80 13.49 -2.30 15.63
CA PHE A 80 12.34 -2.18 16.49
C PHE A 80 11.06 -2.38 15.68
N HIS A 81 10.14 -3.20 16.21
CA HIS A 81 8.82 -3.39 15.62
C HIS A 81 7.92 -2.21 15.94
N LEU A 82 7.74 -1.31 14.98
CA LEU A 82 6.90 -0.12 15.08
C LEU A 82 5.40 -0.46 15.00
N GLY A 83 5.06 -1.50 14.24
CA GLY A 83 3.69 -1.85 13.86
C GLY A 83 3.25 -1.16 12.56
N HIS A 84 2.23 -1.72 11.93
CA HIS A 84 1.68 -1.16 10.71
C HIS A 84 0.69 -0.03 11.03
N PRO A 85 0.75 1.14 10.35
CA PRO A 85 -0.13 2.27 10.64
C PRO A 85 -1.62 1.94 10.56
N PHE A 86 -2.00 0.97 9.73
CA PHE A 86 -3.40 0.57 9.59
C PHE A 86 -3.96 -0.18 10.80
N TYR A 87 -3.10 -0.70 11.68
CA TYR A 87 -3.56 -1.38 12.90
C TYR A 87 -4.34 -0.47 13.85
N SER A 88 -3.94 0.80 13.92
CA SER A 88 -4.56 1.80 14.79
C SER A 88 -5.76 2.52 14.18
N LEU A 89 -6.13 2.21 12.93
CA LEU A 89 -7.26 2.86 12.29
C LEU A 89 -8.59 2.32 12.86
N ASN A 90 -9.51 3.23 13.13
CA ASN A 90 -10.86 2.88 13.58
C ASN A 90 -11.55 1.97 12.56
N LYS A 91 -12.30 1.00 13.06
CA LYS A 91 -13.21 0.21 12.21
C LYS A 91 -14.24 1.14 11.59
N ILE A 92 -14.55 0.90 10.34
CA ILE A 92 -15.60 1.63 9.62
C ILE A 92 -16.87 0.80 9.77
N ASP A 93 -17.94 1.44 10.21
CA ASP A 93 -19.24 0.78 10.35
C ASP A 93 -19.89 0.56 9.00
N ARG A 94 -20.41 -0.66 8.76
CA ARG A 94 -21.09 -1.02 7.51
C ARG A 94 -22.30 -0.14 7.26
N ILE A 95 -23.11 0.13 8.27
CA ILE A 95 -24.36 0.90 8.16
C ILE A 95 -24.05 2.34 7.72
N ASP A 96 -23.02 2.95 8.29
CA ASP A 96 -22.60 4.31 7.93
C ASP A 96 -22.15 4.39 6.47
N VAL A 97 -21.43 3.38 5.97
CA VAL A 97 -21.01 3.32 4.57
C VAL A 97 -22.18 3.14 3.63
N LEU A 98 -23.11 2.22 3.94
CA LEU A 98 -24.30 1.99 3.13
C LEU A 98 -25.13 3.29 3.03
N LYS A 99 -25.34 3.99 4.14
CA LYS A 99 -26.05 5.29 4.18
C LYS A 99 -25.30 6.35 3.38
N LYS A 100 -23.99 6.49 3.58
CA LYS A 100 -23.16 7.50 2.90
C LYS A 100 -23.26 7.43 1.39
N TYR A 101 -23.23 6.21 0.84
CA TYR A 101 -23.25 5.99 -0.61
C TYR A 101 -24.64 5.67 -1.17
N ASN A 102 -25.67 5.64 -0.32
CA ASN A 102 -27.03 5.20 -0.67
C ASN A 102 -27.03 3.80 -1.30
N PHE A 103 -26.30 2.87 -0.67
CA PHE A 103 -26.20 1.50 -1.10
C PHE A 103 -27.32 0.63 -0.49
N ALA A 104 -27.78 -0.36 -1.25
CA ALA A 104 -28.83 -1.26 -0.82
C ALA A 104 -28.32 -2.26 0.25
N GLU A 105 -29.08 -2.46 1.31
CA GLU A 105 -28.69 -3.36 2.41
C GLU A 105 -28.78 -4.85 2.01
N ASP A 106 -29.68 -5.17 1.07
CA ASP A 106 -29.93 -6.52 0.55
C ASP A 106 -28.95 -6.95 -0.55
N LYS A 107 -28.07 -6.07 -0.99
CA LYS A 107 -27.02 -6.38 -1.97
C LYS A 107 -25.74 -6.87 -1.32
N LYS A 108 -25.03 -7.72 -2.02
CA LYS A 108 -23.67 -8.17 -1.72
C LYS A 108 -22.66 -7.34 -2.48
N TYR A 109 -21.51 -7.14 -1.88
CA TYR A 109 -20.47 -6.29 -2.44
C TYR A 109 -19.15 -7.02 -2.57
N ILE A 110 -18.50 -6.85 -3.72
CA ILE A 110 -17.13 -7.31 -3.98
C ILE A 110 -16.29 -6.07 -4.31
N SER A 111 -15.21 -5.85 -3.54
CA SER A 111 -14.23 -4.83 -3.89
C SER A 111 -13.28 -5.36 -4.96
N VAL A 112 -13.07 -4.58 -6.03
CA VAL A 112 -12.10 -4.87 -7.08
C VAL A 112 -11.04 -3.77 -7.08
N LEU A 113 -9.79 -4.14 -6.85
CA LEU A 113 -8.66 -3.22 -6.63
C LEU A 113 -7.67 -3.32 -7.80
N PRO A 114 -7.93 -2.65 -8.93
CA PRO A 114 -7.17 -2.85 -10.17
C PRO A 114 -5.80 -2.16 -10.17
N GLY A 115 -5.41 -1.54 -9.07
CA GLY A 115 -4.14 -0.85 -8.94
C GLY A 115 -4.28 0.64 -8.69
N SER A 116 -3.16 1.26 -8.37
CA SER A 116 -3.02 2.68 -8.02
C SER A 116 -2.29 3.51 -9.08
N ARG A 117 -1.88 2.88 -10.20
CA ARG A 117 -1.16 3.53 -11.30
C ARG A 117 -1.85 3.24 -12.63
N VAL A 118 -1.73 4.18 -13.58
CA VAL A 118 -2.32 4.03 -14.93
C VAL A 118 -1.84 2.77 -15.64
N SER A 119 -0.56 2.42 -15.52
CA SER A 119 0.00 1.19 -16.11
C SER A 119 -0.65 -0.07 -15.52
N GLU A 120 -0.81 -0.12 -14.20
CA GLU A 120 -1.48 -1.23 -13.52
C GLU A 120 -2.93 -1.40 -14.03
N LEU A 121 -3.67 -0.28 -14.16
CA LEU A 121 -5.02 -0.30 -14.71
C LEU A 121 -5.08 -0.81 -16.15
N GLN A 122 -4.12 -0.44 -17.00
CA GLN A 122 -4.09 -0.87 -18.38
C GLN A 122 -3.98 -2.39 -18.53
N ASP A 123 -3.17 -3.01 -17.67
CA ASP A 123 -2.93 -4.44 -17.67
C ASP A 123 -4.07 -5.23 -17.02
N MET A 124 -4.62 -4.71 -15.92
CA MET A 124 -5.57 -5.46 -15.08
C MET A 124 -7.04 -5.25 -15.45
N LEU A 125 -7.42 -4.10 -15.99
CA LEU A 125 -8.84 -3.82 -16.28
C LEU A 125 -9.50 -4.81 -17.25
N PRO A 126 -8.85 -5.32 -18.32
CA PRO A 126 -9.46 -6.33 -19.17
C PRO A 126 -9.86 -7.59 -18.40
N ILE A 127 -8.95 -8.07 -17.51
CA ILE A 127 -9.14 -9.27 -16.70
C ILE A 127 -10.30 -9.08 -15.71
N TYR A 128 -10.32 -7.94 -15.02
CA TYR A 128 -11.40 -7.65 -14.08
C TYR A 128 -12.77 -7.45 -14.73
N LYS A 129 -12.81 -6.91 -15.96
CA LYS A 129 -14.06 -6.79 -16.72
C LYS A 129 -14.62 -8.15 -17.09
N GLU A 130 -13.76 -9.03 -17.59
CA GLU A 130 -14.13 -10.41 -17.92
C GLU A 130 -14.67 -11.13 -16.69
N PHE A 131 -13.95 -11.09 -15.57
CA PHE A 131 -14.41 -11.63 -14.30
C PHE A 131 -15.77 -11.08 -13.87
N ILE A 132 -15.96 -9.75 -13.88
CA ILE A 132 -17.21 -9.12 -13.48
C ILE A 132 -18.34 -9.55 -14.42
N GLN A 133 -18.07 -9.60 -15.72
CA GLN A 133 -19.05 -10.01 -16.71
C GLN A 133 -19.53 -11.44 -16.50
N GLU A 134 -18.62 -12.38 -16.29
CA GLU A 134 -18.95 -13.78 -16.06
C GLU A 134 -19.65 -13.98 -14.72
N HIS A 135 -19.07 -13.48 -13.64
CA HIS A 135 -19.60 -13.67 -12.30
C HIS A 135 -20.97 -13.02 -12.11
N SER A 136 -21.23 -11.86 -12.70
CA SER A 136 -22.53 -11.16 -12.57
C SER A 136 -23.68 -11.83 -13.32
N GLN A 137 -23.41 -12.68 -14.31
CA GLN A 137 -24.46 -13.42 -15.02
C GLN A 137 -25.16 -14.45 -14.11
N GLU A 138 -24.42 -15.06 -13.20
CA GLU A 138 -24.93 -16.06 -12.28
C GLU A 138 -25.27 -15.49 -10.89
N ASN A 139 -24.82 -14.27 -10.60
CA ASN A 139 -24.85 -13.63 -9.28
C ASN A 139 -25.44 -12.21 -9.35
N ASN A 140 -26.73 -12.09 -9.62
CA ASN A 140 -27.44 -10.81 -9.81
C ASN A 140 -27.58 -9.94 -8.54
N ASP A 141 -27.30 -10.49 -7.37
CA ASP A 141 -27.31 -9.81 -6.08
C ASP A 141 -26.00 -9.12 -5.74
N TYR A 142 -24.95 -9.29 -6.56
CA TYR A 142 -23.65 -8.67 -6.35
C TYR A 142 -23.48 -7.33 -7.08
N LEU A 143 -22.82 -6.40 -6.40
CA LEU A 143 -22.32 -5.14 -6.94
C LEU A 143 -20.79 -5.07 -6.74
N TYR A 144 -20.10 -4.55 -7.76
CA TYR A 144 -18.63 -4.48 -7.77
C TYR A 144 -18.17 -3.07 -7.47
N LEU A 145 -17.40 -2.91 -6.41
CA LEU A 145 -16.94 -1.63 -5.90
C LEU A 145 -15.48 -1.40 -6.32
N ILE A 146 -15.24 -0.37 -7.11
CA ILE A 146 -13.89 -0.02 -7.58
C ILE A 146 -13.48 1.33 -6.98
N PRO A 147 -12.58 1.34 -6.00
CA PRO A 147 -12.05 2.59 -5.47
C PRO A 147 -11.01 3.18 -6.41
N ALA A 148 -11.15 4.45 -6.76
CA ALA A 148 -10.14 5.21 -7.47
C ALA A 148 -9.24 5.94 -6.47
N ALA A 149 -7.91 5.84 -6.63
CA ALA A 149 -6.97 6.49 -5.72
C ALA A 149 -6.95 8.03 -5.89
N ASP A 150 -7.25 8.51 -7.10
CA ASP A 150 -7.30 9.95 -7.42
C ASP A 150 -8.25 10.25 -8.58
N LYS A 151 -8.43 11.55 -8.87
CA LYS A 151 -9.28 12.03 -9.98
C LYS A 151 -8.82 11.57 -11.37
N LYS A 152 -7.52 11.37 -11.58
CA LYS A 152 -6.98 10.92 -12.86
C LYS A 152 -7.38 9.47 -13.11
N LEU A 153 -7.17 8.61 -12.12
CA LEU A 153 -7.57 7.21 -12.18
C LEU A 153 -9.10 7.05 -12.24
N MET A 154 -9.84 7.88 -11.53
CA MET A 154 -11.30 7.93 -11.61
C MET A 154 -11.78 8.13 -13.06
N LYS A 155 -11.18 9.08 -13.80
CA LYS A 155 -11.52 9.33 -15.21
C LYS A 155 -11.23 8.12 -16.10
N VAL A 156 -10.10 7.44 -15.87
CA VAL A 156 -9.72 6.24 -16.62
C VAL A 156 -10.72 5.11 -16.37
N LEU A 157 -11.04 4.85 -15.10
CA LEU A 157 -11.99 3.81 -14.69
C LEU A 157 -13.39 4.09 -15.27
N VAL A 158 -13.92 5.29 -15.07
CA VAL A 158 -15.24 5.65 -15.60
C VAL A 158 -15.28 5.49 -17.13
N LYS A 159 -14.27 5.99 -17.85
CA LYS A 159 -14.17 5.81 -19.30
C LYS A 159 -14.15 4.33 -19.71
N SER A 160 -13.42 3.51 -18.94
CA SER A 160 -13.29 2.09 -19.21
C SER A 160 -14.61 1.33 -19.06
N PHE A 161 -15.44 1.68 -18.07
CA PHE A 161 -16.71 1.00 -17.80
C PHE A 161 -17.94 1.68 -18.41
N HIS A 162 -17.79 2.88 -19.02
CA HIS A 162 -18.90 3.69 -19.53
C HIS A 162 -19.82 2.96 -20.54
N ALA A 163 -19.23 2.13 -21.38
CA ALA A 163 -19.97 1.40 -22.41
C ALA A 163 -20.42 -0.01 -21.98
N SER A 164 -20.16 -0.40 -20.73
CA SER A 164 -20.52 -1.70 -20.19
C SER A 164 -21.76 -1.59 -19.30
N ASN A 165 -22.68 -2.53 -19.45
CA ASN A 165 -23.83 -2.67 -18.53
C ASN A 165 -23.46 -3.45 -17.25
N LEU A 166 -22.18 -3.45 -16.85
CA LEU A 166 -21.72 -4.19 -15.69
C LEU A 166 -22.15 -3.47 -14.39
N PRO A 167 -22.51 -4.23 -13.35
CA PRO A 167 -22.98 -3.69 -12.07
C PRO A 167 -21.83 -3.14 -11.22
N VAL A 168 -21.15 -2.10 -11.72
CA VAL A 168 -19.94 -1.52 -11.14
C VAL A 168 -20.22 -0.15 -10.55
N ILE A 169 -19.70 0.10 -9.37
CA ILE A 169 -19.74 1.40 -8.69
C ILE A 169 -18.31 1.88 -8.48
N ILE A 170 -17.98 3.05 -9.03
CA ILE A 170 -16.65 3.64 -8.94
C ILE A 170 -16.72 4.91 -8.09
N LYS A 171 -15.87 5.03 -7.07
CA LYS A 171 -15.77 6.23 -6.23
C LYS A 171 -14.33 6.57 -5.92
N GLU A 172 -14.02 7.85 -5.82
CA GLU A 172 -12.70 8.34 -5.44
C GLU A 172 -12.48 8.21 -3.93
N ASN A 173 -11.27 7.85 -3.51
CA ASN A 173 -10.82 7.78 -2.11
C ASN A 173 -11.70 6.91 -1.19
N SER A 174 -12.33 5.87 -1.74
CA SER A 174 -13.31 5.03 -1.04
C SER A 174 -12.79 3.65 -0.63
N MET A 175 -11.51 3.36 -0.81
CA MET A 175 -10.95 2.01 -0.63
C MET A 175 -11.30 1.39 0.72
N ARG A 176 -11.07 2.10 1.82
CA ARG A 176 -11.34 1.57 3.17
C ARG A 176 -12.82 1.30 3.42
N GLU A 177 -13.67 2.19 2.94
CA GLU A 177 -15.13 2.07 3.08
C GLU A 177 -15.67 0.91 2.24
N PHE A 178 -15.20 0.80 1.01
CA PHE A 178 -15.58 -0.31 0.13
C PHE A 178 -15.14 -1.66 0.70
N LEU A 179 -13.89 -1.75 1.18
CA LEU A 179 -13.40 -2.96 1.84
C LEU A 179 -14.21 -3.33 3.09
N SER A 180 -14.70 -2.34 3.85
CA SER A 180 -15.45 -2.59 5.09
C SER A 180 -16.84 -3.22 4.88
N ILE A 181 -17.42 -3.06 3.69
CA ILE A 181 -18.74 -3.61 3.36
C ILE A 181 -18.71 -4.80 2.41
N SER A 182 -17.56 -5.09 1.81
CA SER A 182 -17.40 -6.17 0.85
C SER A 182 -17.21 -7.52 1.53
N GLU A 183 -17.85 -8.55 0.97
CA GLU A 183 -17.67 -9.94 1.41
C GLU A 183 -16.32 -10.50 0.93
N LEU A 184 -15.86 -10.03 -0.24
CA LEU A 184 -14.63 -10.45 -0.89
C LEU A 184 -13.93 -9.25 -1.52
N SER A 185 -12.60 -9.30 -1.58
CA SER A 185 -11.78 -8.34 -2.31
C SER A 185 -10.86 -9.05 -3.27
N ILE A 186 -10.81 -8.55 -4.51
CA ILE A 186 -9.94 -9.04 -5.58
C ILE A 186 -8.85 -7.98 -5.80
N VAL A 187 -7.58 -8.42 -5.72
CA VAL A 187 -6.42 -7.55 -5.76
C VAL A 187 -5.46 -7.98 -6.87
#